data_4bc354a0d28f9b35138fa9a0e48e828b
#
_entry.id   4bc354a0d28f9b35138fa9a0e48e828b
#
_cell.length_a   1.000
_cell.length_b   1.000
_cell.length_c   1.000
_cell.angle_alpha   90.00
_cell.angle_beta   90.00
_cell.angle_gamma   90.00
#
_symmetry.space_group_name_H-M   'P 1'
#
loop_
_entity.id
_entity.type
_entity.pdbx_description
1 polymer ?
#
loop_
_entity_poly.entity_id
_entity_poly.type
_entity_poly.pdbx_seq_one_letter_code
_entity_poly.pdbx_strand_id
1 'polypeptide(L)'
;MNIVKTLNSSRFFACALAALPAAAQAQDFSGAVTLGYGLGSISNGGGDIDSLTLDGSGAIQFQNGWVMGLDATLAKMNPEGPGDFDTTDLGVNFAYQMTSGATIGAYGDFMNFDTTGPVLGNTDTEVTSYGLNGGYVNDAFGAEFHLGISEVDGGGDWTDYGVTLRFRPTDATRIGGHWMMSEGDVAGGGSFEITSIGIGADHSFGRGFSAFGGVNFVDADQINTDVTTYGVGIGYDLSAVTSAPINLSLELARSDLDAGAGSVEEDTVRFGVTFALGNAKRAPENSVARSVMTPRHNALSTLIDTAY
;
A
#
# COMPACT_ATOMS: atom_id res chain seq x y z
N MET A 1 23.13 -12.45 17.26
CA MET A 1 21.94 -12.72 18.10
C MET A 1 21.29 -11.37 18.40
N ASN A 2 20.35 -10.95 17.53
CA ASN A 2 19.83 -9.57 17.54
C ASN A 2 18.47 -9.49 18.26
N ILE A 3 18.49 -9.49 19.59
CA ILE A 3 17.29 -9.28 20.44
C ILE A 3 16.82 -7.81 20.42
N VAL A 4 17.66 -6.87 19.98
CA VAL A 4 17.37 -5.43 20.02
C VAL A 4 16.47 -4.99 18.85
N LYS A 5 16.55 -5.63 17.68
CA LYS A 5 15.73 -5.28 16.51
C LYS A 5 14.25 -5.67 16.65
N THR A 6 13.95 -6.77 17.34
CA THR A 6 12.55 -7.21 17.59
C THR A 6 11.80 -6.27 18.55
N LEU A 7 12.51 -5.42 19.30
CA LEU A 7 11.91 -4.49 20.26
C LEU A 7 11.42 -3.17 19.62
N ASN A 8 11.91 -2.80 18.44
CA ASN A 8 11.45 -1.57 17.77
C ASN A 8 10.08 -1.76 17.10
N SER A 9 9.86 -2.86 16.38
CA SER A 9 8.55 -3.18 15.79
C SER A 9 7.44 -3.32 16.85
N SER A 10 7.76 -3.84 18.05
CA SER A 10 6.78 -3.93 19.16
C SER A 10 6.35 -2.58 19.73
N ARG A 11 7.16 -1.53 19.60
CA ARG A 11 6.80 -0.18 20.08
C ARG A 11 5.78 0.51 19.16
N PHE A 12 5.85 0.27 17.85
CA PHE A 12 4.87 0.78 16.89
C PHE A 12 3.53 0.06 17.01
N PHE A 13 3.52 -1.24 17.22
CA PHE A 13 2.29 -2.00 17.52
C PHE A 13 1.61 -1.50 18.80
N ALA A 14 2.37 -1.12 19.81
CA ALA A 14 1.84 -0.53 21.04
C ALA A 14 1.24 0.86 20.81
N CYS A 15 1.78 1.67 19.88
CA CYS A 15 1.21 2.97 19.52
C CYS A 15 -0.10 2.83 18.71
N ALA A 16 -0.19 1.87 17.79
CA ALA A 16 -1.41 1.58 17.04
C ALA A 16 -2.54 1.08 17.96
N LEU A 17 -2.23 0.20 18.92
CA LEU A 17 -3.17 -0.25 19.94
C LEU A 17 -3.54 0.85 20.96
N ALA A 18 -2.65 1.81 21.24
CA ALA A 18 -2.93 2.95 22.12
C ALA A 18 -3.85 4.00 21.47
N ALA A 19 -3.97 4.01 20.14
CA ALA A 19 -4.90 4.87 19.42
C ALA A 19 -6.37 4.40 19.54
N LEU A 20 -6.64 3.14 19.90
CA LEU A 20 -7.99 2.60 20.08
C LEU A 20 -8.82 3.34 21.14
N PRO A 21 -8.29 3.81 22.30
CA PRO A 21 -9.08 4.61 23.23
C PRO A 21 -9.40 6.01 22.71
N ALA A 22 -8.62 6.59 21.81
CA ALA A 22 -8.92 7.87 21.18
C ALA A 22 -10.12 7.77 20.22
N ALA A 23 -10.36 6.58 19.64
CA ALA A 23 -11.53 6.29 18.83
C ALA A 23 -12.86 6.41 19.61
N ALA A 24 -12.83 6.30 20.94
CA ALA A 24 -14.03 6.48 21.78
C ALA A 24 -14.57 7.92 21.81
N GLN A 25 -13.78 8.90 21.38
CA GLN A 25 -14.19 10.31 21.19
C GLN A 25 -14.30 10.70 19.71
N ALA A 26 -14.04 9.76 18.80
CA ALA A 26 -14.16 9.98 17.36
C ALA A 26 -15.64 10.08 16.98
N GLN A 27 -15.94 11.01 16.09
CA GLN A 27 -17.29 11.16 15.55
C GLN A 27 -17.58 10.07 14.50
N ASP A 28 -16.55 9.65 13.79
CA ASP A 28 -16.63 8.59 12.80
C ASP A 28 -15.31 7.81 12.74
N PHE A 29 -15.42 6.48 12.66
CA PHE A 29 -14.30 5.57 12.48
C PHE A 29 -14.60 4.62 11.32
N SER A 30 -13.65 4.48 10.41
CA SER A 30 -13.73 3.52 9.32
C SER A 30 -12.38 2.86 9.11
N GLY A 31 -12.38 1.56 8.84
CA GLY A 31 -11.15 0.83 8.58
C GLY A 31 -11.42 -0.58 8.09
N ALA A 32 -10.36 -1.26 7.71
CA ALA A 32 -10.42 -2.66 7.32
C ALA A 32 -9.09 -3.35 7.67
N VAL A 33 -9.16 -4.65 7.88
CA VAL A 33 -7.99 -5.52 8.03
C VAL A 33 -8.19 -6.72 7.12
N THR A 34 -7.23 -6.99 6.25
CA THR A 34 -7.22 -8.12 5.31
C THR A 34 -6.09 -9.09 5.67
N LEU A 35 -6.43 -10.35 5.84
CA LEU A 35 -5.48 -11.45 5.81
C LEU A 35 -5.46 -12.00 4.40
N GLY A 36 -4.30 -11.93 3.75
CA GLY A 36 -4.08 -12.37 2.38
C GLY A 36 -3.20 -13.60 2.29
N TYR A 37 -3.44 -14.42 1.27
CA TYR A 37 -2.57 -15.52 0.87
C TYR A 37 -2.47 -15.55 -0.66
N GLY A 38 -1.24 -15.55 -1.17
CA GLY A 38 -0.91 -15.57 -2.58
C GLY A 38 -0.19 -16.85 -2.98
N LEU A 39 -0.51 -17.31 -4.19
CA LEU A 39 0.17 -18.38 -4.89
C LEU A 39 0.68 -17.82 -6.20
N GLY A 40 1.98 -17.66 -6.33
CA GLY A 40 2.66 -17.09 -7.48
C GLY A 40 3.51 -18.11 -8.23
N SER A 41 3.77 -17.81 -9.48
CA SER A 41 4.68 -18.57 -10.33
C SER A 41 5.54 -17.61 -11.13
N ILE A 42 6.86 -17.76 -11.02
CA ILE A 42 7.84 -16.90 -11.69
C ILE A 42 8.29 -17.55 -12.99
N SER A 43 8.21 -16.79 -14.09
CA SER A 43 8.64 -17.25 -15.42
C SER A 43 10.15 -17.53 -15.48
N ASN A 44 10.59 -18.17 -16.56
CA ASN A 44 11.99 -18.47 -16.85
C ASN A 44 12.70 -19.33 -15.81
N GLY A 45 11.97 -20.20 -15.10
CA GLY A 45 12.53 -21.15 -14.14
C GLY A 45 12.77 -20.55 -12.76
N GLY A 46 12.10 -19.43 -12.42
CA GLY A 46 12.14 -18.81 -11.11
C GLY A 46 11.43 -19.59 -10.01
N GLY A 47 10.64 -20.63 -10.37
CA GLY A 47 9.90 -21.46 -9.42
C GLY A 47 8.57 -20.84 -8.96
N ASP A 48 7.95 -21.49 -7.99
CA ASP A 48 6.72 -21.00 -7.36
C ASP A 48 7.07 -20.10 -6.16
N ILE A 49 6.14 -19.22 -5.80
CA ILE A 49 6.27 -18.31 -4.67
C ILE A 49 4.95 -18.27 -3.88
N ASP A 50 5.04 -18.48 -2.60
CA ASP A 50 3.93 -18.29 -1.68
C ASP A 50 4.05 -16.97 -0.95
N SER A 51 2.94 -16.26 -0.79
CA SER A 51 2.91 -15.04 0.02
C SER A 51 1.84 -15.10 1.10
N LEU A 52 2.14 -14.51 2.26
CA LEU A 52 1.20 -14.28 3.35
C LEU A 52 1.24 -12.80 3.70
N THR A 53 0.08 -12.14 3.68
CA THR A 53 -0.02 -10.72 3.99
C THR A 53 -1.00 -10.46 5.11
N LEU A 54 -0.75 -9.40 5.87
CA LEU A 54 -1.68 -8.79 6.81
C LEU A 54 -1.67 -7.29 6.56
N ASP A 55 -2.75 -6.82 5.96
CA ASP A 55 -2.91 -5.43 5.55
C ASP A 55 -4.01 -4.79 6.36
N GLY A 56 -3.81 -3.56 6.80
CA GLY A 56 -4.79 -2.83 7.57
C GLY A 56 -4.80 -1.36 7.23
N SER A 57 -5.99 -0.77 7.20
CA SER A 57 -6.14 0.66 7.09
C SER A 57 -7.23 1.17 8.03
N GLY A 58 -7.09 2.40 8.49
CA GLY A 58 -8.07 3.02 9.34
C GLY A 58 -8.07 4.54 9.23
N ALA A 59 -9.22 5.15 9.37
CA ALA A 59 -9.36 6.59 9.46
C ALA A 59 -10.25 6.97 10.63
N ILE A 60 -9.84 7.96 11.39
CA ILE A 60 -10.55 8.54 12.51
C ILE A 60 -10.86 9.99 12.18
N GLN A 61 -12.12 10.35 12.14
CA GLN A 61 -12.55 11.73 11.96
C GLN A 61 -13.01 12.31 13.29
N PHE A 62 -12.42 13.43 13.69
CA PHE A 62 -12.74 14.15 14.90
C PHE A 62 -13.76 15.27 14.61
N GLN A 63 -14.58 15.63 15.63
CA GLN A 63 -15.63 16.66 15.49
C GLN A 63 -15.14 18.05 15.07
N ASN A 64 -13.87 18.34 15.31
CA ASN A 64 -13.25 19.64 15.05
C ASN A 64 -12.57 19.73 13.67
N GLY A 65 -12.81 18.78 12.76
CA GLY A 65 -12.26 18.76 11.41
C GLY A 65 -10.90 18.09 11.28
N TRP A 66 -10.31 17.59 12.37
CA TRP A 66 -9.10 16.78 12.27
C TRP A 66 -9.42 15.37 11.79
N VAL A 67 -8.55 14.83 10.96
CA VAL A 67 -8.59 13.46 10.46
C VAL A 67 -7.24 12.81 10.71
N MET A 68 -7.26 11.58 11.21
CA MET A 68 -6.08 10.75 11.37
C MET A 68 -6.25 9.48 10.53
N GLY A 69 -5.30 9.21 9.64
CA GLY A 69 -5.19 7.98 8.86
C GLY A 69 -4.09 7.10 9.42
N LEU A 70 -4.29 5.78 9.35
CA LEU A 70 -3.31 4.76 9.72
C LEU A 70 -3.37 3.66 8.67
N ASP A 71 -2.21 3.24 8.19
CA ASP A 71 -2.06 2.12 7.27
C ASP A 71 -0.92 1.22 7.74
N ALA A 72 -1.06 -0.09 7.56
CA ALA A 72 -0.04 -1.07 7.92
C ALA A 72 -0.08 -2.25 6.97
N THR A 73 1.08 -2.70 6.52
CA THR A 73 1.26 -3.91 5.73
C THR A 73 2.38 -4.75 6.34
N LEU A 74 2.11 -6.02 6.53
CA LEU A 74 3.10 -7.04 6.88
C LEU A 74 3.00 -8.11 5.80
N ALA A 75 4.07 -8.33 5.06
CA ALA A 75 4.10 -9.35 4.02
C ALA A 75 5.32 -10.25 4.19
N LYS A 76 5.11 -11.52 3.92
CA LYS A 76 6.15 -12.52 3.84
C LYS A 76 5.98 -13.31 2.55
N MET A 77 7.06 -13.36 1.76
CA MET A 77 7.12 -14.15 0.54
C MET A 77 8.18 -15.25 0.70
N ASN A 78 7.79 -16.46 0.30
CA ASN A 78 8.66 -17.64 0.35
C ASN A 78 8.77 -18.21 -1.06
N PRO A 79 9.81 -17.88 -1.82
CA PRO A 79 10.06 -18.48 -3.13
C PRO A 79 10.47 -19.95 -2.97
N GLU A 80 10.12 -20.77 -3.97
CA GLU A 80 10.62 -22.14 -4.08
C GLU A 80 12.14 -22.10 -4.29
N GLY A 81 12.92 -22.23 -3.20
CA GLY A 81 14.37 -22.11 -3.21
C GLY A 81 14.89 -21.46 -1.93
N PRO A 82 16.20 -21.29 -1.83
CA PRO A 82 16.77 -20.63 -0.66
C PRO A 82 16.58 -19.11 -0.75
N GLY A 83 15.80 -18.55 0.15
CA GLY A 83 15.59 -17.12 0.32
C GLY A 83 14.19 -16.81 0.82
N ASP A 84 14.09 -15.75 1.59
CA ASP A 84 12.83 -15.17 2.06
C ASP A 84 12.84 -13.68 1.73
N PHE A 85 11.64 -13.12 1.57
CA PHE A 85 11.44 -11.68 1.45
C PHE A 85 10.34 -11.28 2.44
N ASP A 86 10.72 -10.46 3.41
CA ASP A 86 9.79 -9.99 4.44
C ASP A 86 9.67 -8.45 4.33
N THR A 87 8.44 -7.94 4.39
CA THR A 87 8.20 -6.49 4.38
C THR A 87 7.32 -6.09 5.55
N THR A 88 7.68 -4.96 6.14
CA THR A 88 6.85 -4.23 7.10
C THR A 88 6.71 -2.80 6.62
N ASP A 89 5.49 -2.35 6.39
CA ASP A 89 5.18 -0.98 6.03
C ASP A 89 4.14 -0.40 6.99
N LEU A 90 4.38 0.82 7.46
CA LEU A 90 3.52 1.53 8.41
C LEU A 90 3.38 2.98 7.96
N GLY A 91 2.15 3.48 7.85
CA GLY A 91 1.85 4.86 7.48
C GLY A 91 0.97 5.54 8.50
N VAL A 92 1.22 6.81 8.74
CA VAL A 92 0.36 7.70 9.51
C VAL A 92 0.16 9.01 8.76
N ASN A 93 -1.08 9.45 8.69
CA ASN A 93 -1.45 10.74 8.13
C ASN A 93 -2.28 11.52 9.16
N PHE A 94 -1.97 12.78 9.35
CA PHE A 94 -2.73 13.67 10.23
C PHE A 94 -3.04 14.97 9.49
N ALA A 95 -4.32 15.22 9.22
CA ALA A 95 -4.76 16.33 8.39
C ALA A 95 -5.92 17.10 9.03
N TYR A 96 -6.01 18.37 8.71
CA TYR A 96 -7.16 19.22 9.03
C TYR A 96 -8.01 19.43 7.78
N GLN A 97 -9.28 19.03 7.83
CA GLN A 97 -10.26 19.23 6.79
C GLN A 97 -11.10 20.47 7.11
N MET A 98 -11.03 21.45 6.25
CA MET A 98 -11.84 22.67 6.33
C MET A 98 -13.28 22.41 5.87
N THR A 99 -14.21 23.23 6.30
CA THR A 99 -15.62 23.16 5.86
C THR A 99 -15.80 23.36 4.36
N SER A 100 -14.84 23.99 3.69
CA SER A 100 -14.80 24.12 2.24
C SER A 100 -14.44 22.84 1.49
N GLY A 101 -13.98 21.80 2.19
CA GLY A 101 -13.41 20.59 1.62
C GLY A 101 -11.90 20.64 1.42
N ALA A 102 -11.23 21.80 1.58
CA ALA A 102 -9.78 21.88 1.52
C ALA A 102 -9.13 21.15 2.70
N THR A 103 -8.01 20.48 2.46
CA THR A 103 -7.24 19.73 3.47
C THR A 103 -5.80 20.22 3.52
N ILE A 104 -5.20 20.17 4.70
CA ILE A 104 -3.77 20.36 4.92
C ILE A 104 -3.33 19.43 6.04
N GLY A 105 -2.21 18.75 5.85
CA GLY A 105 -1.74 17.75 6.79
C GLY A 105 -0.24 17.48 6.70
N ALA A 106 0.15 16.49 7.49
CA ALA A 106 1.49 15.91 7.50
C ALA A 106 1.37 14.40 7.54
N TYR A 107 2.35 13.72 6.98
CA TYR A 107 2.44 12.27 6.96
C TYR A 107 3.79 11.77 7.44
N GLY A 108 3.83 10.52 7.83
CA GLY A 108 5.04 9.77 8.07
C GLY A 108 4.81 8.31 7.69
N ASP A 109 5.69 7.75 6.87
CA ASP A 109 5.68 6.36 6.44
C ASP A 109 7.01 5.71 6.84
N PHE A 110 6.94 4.46 7.24
CA PHE A 110 8.08 3.63 7.57
C PHE A 110 7.96 2.32 6.83
N MET A 111 8.97 1.96 6.07
CA MET A 111 9.07 0.67 5.41
C MET A 111 10.40 0.02 5.80
N ASN A 112 10.33 -1.27 6.09
CA ASN A 112 11.50 -2.13 6.20
C ASN A 112 11.27 -3.34 5.31
N PHE A 113 12.25 -3.67 4.48
CA PHE A 113 12.26 -4.91 3.73
C PHE A 113 13.57 -5.67 3.95
N ASP A 114 13.39 -6.93 4.32
CA ASP A 114 14.46 -7.89 4.53
C ASP A 114 14.48 -8.90 3.40
N THR A 115 15.63 -9.10 2.78
CA THR A 115 15.85 -10.20 1.84
C THR A 115 16.92 -11.13 2.36
N THR A 116 16.69 -12.42 2.24
CA THR A 116 17.70 -13.44 2.55
C THR A 116 17.83 -14.40 1.38
N GLY A 117 19.03 -14.77 1.02
CA GLY A 117 19.24 -15.80 -0.02
C GLY A 117 20.42 -15.54 -0.94
N PRO A 118 20.78 -16.54 -1.75
CA PRO A 118 21.95 -16.47 -2.61
C PRO A 118 21.76 -15.58 -3.85
N VAL A 119 20.53 -15.24 -4.22
CA VAL A 119 20.22 -14.45 -5.43
C VAL A 119 20.20 -12.97 -5.12
N LEU A 120 19.47 -12.54 -4.07
CA LEU A 120 19.34 -11.14 -3.68
C LEU A 120 20.32 -10.73 -2.57
N GLY A 121 21.02 -11.71 -1.97
CA GLY A 121 21.88 -11.47 -0.81
C GLY A 121 21.07 -11.37 0.47
N ASN A 122 21.76 -10.96 1.54
CA ASN A 122 21.11 -10.64 2.80
C ASN A 122 21.15 -9.12 2.94
N THR A 123 20.06 -8.48 2.65
CA THR A 123 19.87 -7.03 2.81
C THR A 123 18.75 -6.77 3.81
N ASP A 124 18.92 -5.73 4.59
CA ASP A 124 17.93 -5.20 5.53
C ASP A 124 17.92 -3.69 5.24
N THR A 125 16.86 -3.21 4.62
CA THR A 125 16.77 -1.81 4.17
C THR A 125 15.56 -1.14 4.83
N GLU A 126 15.84 -0.05 5.51
CA GLU A 126 14.81 0.81 6.11
C GLU A 126 14.63 2.07 5.25
N VAL A 127 13.37 2.44 5.03
CA VAL A 127 12.98 3.70 4.40
C VAL A 127 12.03 4.43 5.36
N THR A 128 12.39 5.63 5.74
CA THR A 128 11.53 6.50 6.55
C THR A 128 11.19 7.74 5.73
N SER A 129 9.90 7.93 5.44
CA SER A 129 9.40 9.06 4.68
C SER A 129 8.56 9.97 5.55
N TYR A 130 8.69 11.28 5.39
CA TYR A 130 7.86 12.25 6.09
C TYR A 130 7.71 13.53 5.27
N GLY A 131 6.57 14.18 5.42
CA GLY A 131 6.30 15.37 4.65
C GLY A 131 4.97 16.03 4.96
N LEU A 132 4.60 16.93 4.08
CA LEU A 132 3.35 17.64 4.11
C LEU A 132 2.45 17.19 2.97
N ASN A 133 1.16 17.18 3.22
CA ASN A 133 0.15 16.97 2.20
C ASN A 133 -0.93 18.05 2.26
N GLY A 134 -1.62 18.21 1.15
CA GLY A 134 -2.72 19.14 1.06
C GLY A 134 -3.57 18.85 -0.16
N GLY A 135 -4.83 19.23 -0.10
CA GLY A 135 -5.71 18.90 -1.20
C GLY A 135 -7.13 19.38 -1.01
N TYR A 136 -8.02 18.67 -1.65
CA TYR A 136 -9.46 18.92 -1.61
C TYR A 136 -10.24 17.61 -1.60
N VAL A 137 -11.27 17.51 -0.79
CA VAL A 137 -12.14 16.35 -0.73
C VAL A 137 -13.61 16.77 -0.58
N ASN A 138 -14.47 16.12 -1.33
CA ASN A 138 -15.92 16.14 -1.18
C ASN A 138 -16.49 14.72 -1.38
N ASP A 139 -17.81 14.57 -1.39
CA ASP A 139 -18.47 13.26 -1.49
C ASP A 139 -18.13 12.50 -2.79
N ALA A 140 -17.89 13.22 -3.89
CA ALA A 140 -17.67 12.65 -5.22
C ALA A 140 -16.20 12.64 -5.66
N PHE A 141 -15.39 13.56 -5.17
CA PHE A 141 -14.02 13.78 -5.67
C PHE A 141 -13.05 14.08 -4.53
N GLY A 142 -11.84 13.58 -4.66
CA GLY A 142 -10.69 13.92 -3.82
C GLY A 142 -9.44 14.10 -4.67
N ALA A 143 -8.63 15.07 -4.32
CA ALA A 143 -7.28 15.27 -4.84
C ALA A 143 -6.35 15.60 -3.67
N GLU A 144 -5.22 14.93 -3.61
CA GLU A 144 -4.18 15.14 -2.62
C GLU A 144 -2.84 15.34 -3.32
N PHE A 145 -2.11 16.34 -2.90
CA PHE A 145 -0.70 16.58 -3.28
C PHE A 145 0.15 16.35 -2.05
N HIS A 146 1.30 15.75 -2.23
CA HIS A 146 2.29 15.59 -1.16
C HIS A 146 3.68 16.04 -1.62
N LEU A 147 4.48 16.46 -0.65
CA LEU A 147 5.89 16.79 -0.79
C LEU A 147 6.59 16.40 0.51
N GLY A 148 7.66 15.64 0.40
CA GLY A 148 8.41 15.16 1.55
C GLY A 148 9.81 14.72 1.24
N ILE A 149 10.40 14.04 2.21
CA ILE A 149 11.75 13.49 2.17
C ILE A 149 11.67 12.05 2.65
N SER A 150 12.40 11.15 1.99
CA SER A 150 12.66 9.79 2.43
C SER A 150 14.13 9.65 2.79
N GLU A 151 14.40 9.12 3.97
CA GLU A 151 15.71 8.68 4.43
C GLU A 151 15.82 7.18 4.20
N VAL A 152 16.83 6.75 3.43
CA VAL A 152 17.06 5.35 3.11
C VAL A 152 18.35 4.88 3.75
N ASP A 153 18.29 3.81 4.55
CA ASP A 153 19.48 3.30 5.25
C ASP A 153 20.58 2.90 4.25
N GLY A 154 21.71 3.59 4.36
CA GLY A 154 22.85 3.44 3.44
C GLY A 154 22.69 4.07 2.05
N GLY A 155 21.54 4.69 1.73
CA GLY A 155 21.23 5.22 0.40
C GLY A 155 21.20 6.74 0.26
N GLY A 156 21.12 7.48 1.37
CA GLY A 156 20.98 8.93 1.35
C GLY A 156 19.52 9.42 1.39
N ASP A 157 19.34 10.72 1.26
CA ASP A 157 18.03 11.36 1.35
C ASP A 157 17.42 11.54 -0.04
N TRP A 158 16.12 11.28 -0.16
CA TRP A 158 15.33 11.42 -1.37
C TRP A 158 14.27 12.49 -1.19
N THR A 159 13.91 13.16 -2.25
CA THR A 159 12.75 14.06 -2.29
C THR A 159 11.59 13.33 -2.95
N ASP A 160 10.44 13.31 -2.28
CA ASP A 160 9.22 12.66 -2.74
C ASP A 160 8.16 13.71 -3.02
N TYR A 161 7.49 13.59 -4.14
CA TYR A 161 6.32 14.40 -4.46
C TYR A 161 5.35 13.66 -5.37
N GLY A 162 4.09 14.00 -5.25
CA GLY A 162 3.08 13.33 -6.05
C GLY A 162 1.68 13.88 -5.88
N VAL A 163 0.78 13.24 -6.61
CA VAL A 163 -0.64 13.52 -6.58
C VAL A 163 -1.43 12.23 -6.55
N THR A 164 -2.45 12.17 -5.69
CA THR A 164 -3.44 11.11 -5.65
C THR A 164 -4.82 11.69 -5.97
N LEU A 165 -5.53 11.04 -6.87
CA LEU A 165 -6.88 11.42 -7.29
C LEU A 165 -7.86 10.31 -6.94
N ARG A 166 -9.04 10.68 -6.44
CA ARG A 166 -10.13 9.76 -6.10
C ARG A 166 -11.43 10.31 -6.66
N PHE A 167 -12.20 9.44 -7.29
CA PHE A 167 -13.48 9.78 -7.88
C PHE A 167 -14.53 8.72 -7.54
N ARG A 168 -15.67 9.16 -7.05
CA ARG A 168 -16.83 8.32 -6.72
C ARG A 168 -18.02 8.76 -7.58
N PRO A 169 -18.14 8.23 -8.80
CA PRO A 169 -19.25 8.58 -9.68
C PRO A 169 -20.61 8.13 -9.16
N THR A 170 -20.63 7.07 -8.35
CA THR A 170 -21.82 6.56 -7.65
C THR A 170 -21.39 5.97 -6.30
N ASP A 171 -22.36 5.72 -5.41
CA ASP A 171 -22.07 5.05 -4.13
C ASP A 171 -21.53 3.63 -4.30
N ALA A 172 -21.73 3.03 -5.47
CA ALA A 172 -21.28 1.68 -5.80
C ALA A 172 -19.92 1.63 -6.49
N THR A 173 -19.41 2.77 -7.02
CA THR A 173 -18.21 2.80 -7.85
C THR A 173 -17.18 3.76 -7.29
N ARG A 174 -15.96 3.31 -7.12
CA ARG A 174 -14.79 4.15 -6.81
C ARG A 174 -13.73 3.95 -7.88
N ILE A 175 -13.08 5.03 -8.26
CA ILE A 175 -11.97 5.07 -9.19
C ILE A 175 -10.91 5.93 -8.51
N GLY A 176 -9.66 5.54 -8.58
CA GLY A 176 -8.57 6.34 -8.05
C GLY A 176 -7.29 6.06 -8.80
N GLY A 177 -6.30 6.87 -8.55
CA GLY A 177 -4.99 6.69 -9.14
C GLY A 177 -4.02 7.71 -8.61
N HIS A 178 -2.76 7.52 -8.93
CA HIS A 178 -1.68 8.38 -8.49
C HIS A 178 -0.67 8.59 -9.60
N TRP A 179 0.08 9.65 -9.45
CA TRP A 179 1.38 9.88 -10.03
C TRP A 179 2.30 10.36 -8.92
N MET A 180 3.48 9.76 -8.81
CA MET A 180 4.48 10.17 -7.83
C MET A 180 5.88 9.95 -8.36
N MET A 181 6.83 10.68 -7.79
CA MET A 181 8.24 10.63 -8.09
C MET A 181 9.05 10.70 -6.80
N SER A 182 10.07 9.87 -6.72
CA SER A 182 11.12 9.90 -5.69
C SER A 182 12.45 10.12 -6.38
N GLU A 183 13.14 11.21 -6.05
CA GLU A 183 14.44 11.56 -6.64
C GLU A 183 15.48 11.85 -5.56
N GLY A 184 16.72 11.47 -5.81
CA GLY A 184 17.80 11.69 -4.86
C GLY A 184 19.19 11.50 -5.45
N ASP A 185 20.18 11.78 -4.65
CA ASP A 185 21.59 11.59 -5.01
C ASP A 185 22.10 10.23 -4.49
N VAL A 186 22.86 9.53 -5.32
CA VAL A 186 23.48 8.26 -4.94
C VAL A 186 24.86 8.54 -4.30
N ALA A 187 25.14 7.87 -3.19
CA ALA A 187 26.45 7.91 -2.56
C ALA A 187 27.54 7.47 -3.57
N GLY A 188 28.43 8.39 -3.90
CA GLY A 188 29.49 8.16 -4.92
C GLY A 188 29.32 8.96 -6.21
N GLY A 189 28.24 9.73 -6.34
CA GLY A 189 27.94 10.65 -7.44
C GLY A 189 27.01 10.01 -8.49
N GLY A 190 26.00 10.74 -8.85
CA GLY A 190 24.87 10.39 -9.71
C GLY A 190 23.56 10.68 -9.00
N SER A 191 22.48 10.84 -9.75
CA SER A 191 21.13 10.97 -9.25
C SER A 191 20.35 9.72 -9.61
N PHE A 192 19.29 9.42 -8.88
CA PHE A 192 18.32 8.41 -9.30
C PHE A 192 16.92 9.03 -9.25
N GLU A 193 16.03 8.45 -10.02
CA GLU A 193 14.63 8.82 -10.11
C GLU A 193 13.80 7.53 -10.18
N ILE A 194 12.76 7.47 -9.36
CA ILE A 194 11.74 6.42 -9.45
C ILE A 194 10.41 7.13 -9.66
N THR A 195 9.73 6.82 -10.77
CA THR A 195 8.40 7.31 -11.07
C THR A 195 7.38 6.18 -10.95
N SER A 196 6.26 6.42 -10.28
CA SER A 196 5.12 5.50 -10.20
C SER A 196 3.85 6.15 -10.70
N ILE A 197 3.11 5.45 -11.56
CA ILE A 197 1.80 5.87 -12.08
C ILE A 197 0.84 4.69 -11.97
N GLY A 198 -0.27 4.90 -11.25
CA GLY A 198 -1.26 3.85 -11.07
C GLY A 198 -2.69 4.33 -11.25
N ILE A 199 -3.56 3.42 -11.67
CA ILE A 199 -5.01 3.61 -11.72
C ILE A 199 -5.72 2.35 -11.30
N GLY A 200 -6.77 2.49 -10.48
CA GLY A 200 -7.57 1.38 -10.02
C GLY A 200 -9.04 1.76 -9.88
N ALA A 201 -9.88 0.76 -9.83
CA ALA A 201 -11.31 0.91 -9.63
C ALA A 201 -11.89 -0.26 -8.85
N ASP A 202 -12.98 -0.01 -8.14
CA ASP A 202 -13.85 -1.03 -7.56
C ASP A 202 -15.32 -0.69 -7.81
N HIS A 203 -16.15 -1.76 -7.95
CA HIS A 203 -17.58 -1.63 -8.18
C HIS A 203 -18.36 -2.69 -7.40
N SER A 204 -19.40 -2.27 -6.68
CA SER A 204 -20.35 -3.15 -5.98
C SER A 204 -21.59 -3.37 -6.82
N PHE A 205 -21.87 -4.61 -7.21
CA PHE A 205 -23.06 -5.01 -7.98
C PHE A 205 -24.33 -5.19 -7.12
N GLY A 206 -24.18 -5.03 -5.80
CA GLY A 206 -25.24 -5.39 -4.82
C GLY A 206 -25.27 -6.87 -4.49
N ARG A 207 -26.12 -7.26 -3.55
CA ARG A 207 -26.23 -8.64 -3.01
C ARG A 207 -24.91 -9.21 -2.50
N GLY A 208 -23.98 -8.35 -2.08
CA GLY A 208 -22.65 -8.73 -1.58
C GLY A 208 -21.56 -8.88 -2.64
N PHE A 209 -21.86 -8.89 -3.94
CA PHE A 209 -20.86 -9.06 -4.98
C PHE A 209 -20.16 -7.73 -5.33
N SER A 210 -18.87 -7.80 -5.55
CA SER A 210 -18.05 -6.71 -6.06
C SER A 210 -17.01 -7.21 -7.07
N ALA A 211 -16.50 -6.29 -7.89
CA ALA A 211 -15.30 -6.51 -8.69
C ALA A 211 -14.35 -5.32 -8.50
N PHE A 212 -13.07 -5.57 -8.66
CA PHE A 212 -12.03 -4.56 -8.55
C PHE A 212 -10.89 -4.89 -9.50
N GLY A 213 -10.08 -3.88 -9.83
CA GLY A 213 -8.89 -4.06 -10.63
C GLY A 213 -8.06 -2.79 -10.70
N GLY A 214 -6.79 -2.95 -10.98
CA GLY A 214 -5.82 -1.86 -11.05
C GLY A 214 -4.63 -2.20 -11.93
N VAL A 215 -3.89 -1.16 -12.27
CA VAL A 215 -2.60 -1.26 -12.94
C VAL A 215 -1.66 -0.22 -12.35
N ASN A 216 -0.41 -0.60 -12.14
CA ASN A 216 0.68 0.27 -11.71
C ASN A 216 1.86 0.14 -12.67
N PHE A 217 2.46 1.26 -13.03
CA PHE A 217 3.69 1.35 -13.82
C PHE A 217 4.73 2.06 -12.96
N VAL A 218 5.89 1.44 -12.81
CA VAL A 218 7.02 2.02 -12.10
C VAL A 218 8.23 1.98 -13.01
N ASP A 219 8.90 3.10 -13.13
CA ASP A 219 10.13 3.30 -13.89
C ASP A 219 11.25 3.73 -12.93
N ALA A 220 12.38 3.06 -12.98
CA ALA A 220 13.60 3.36 -12.22
C ALA A 220 14.78 3.56 -13.18
N ASP A 221 14.94 4.79 -13.65
CA ASP A 221 15.85 5.19 -14.73
C ASP A 221 17.30 4.70 -14.54
N GLN A 222 17.89 4.85 -13.34
CA GLN A 222 19.32 4.57 -13.13
C GLN A 222 19.70 3.10 -13.23
N ILE A 223 18.78 2.23 -12.87
CA ILE A 223 18.99 0.77 -12.94
C ILE A 223 18.37 0.18 -14.19
N ASN A 224 17.79 1.03 -15.06
CA ASN A 224 17.10 0.66 -16.29
C ASN A 224 16.12 -0.50 -16.02
N THR A 225 15.22 -0.25 -15.06
CA THR A 225 14.26 -1.24 -14.58
C THR A 225 12.85 -0.66 -14.62
N ASP A 226 11.99 -1.34 -15.35
CA ASP A 226 10.57 -1.05 -15.44
C ASP A 226 9.78 -2.17 -14.75
N VAL A 227 8.76 -1.81 -13.99
CA VAL A 227 7.83 -2.77 -13.40
C VAL A 227 6.41 -2.40 -13.76
N THR A 228 5.69 -3.34 -14.34
CA THR A 228 4.25 -3.21 -14.58
C THR A 228 3.50 -4.26 -13.79
N THR A 229 2.65 -3.82 -12.85
CA THR A 229 1.79 -4.72 -12.09
C THR A 229 0.34 -4.43 -12.43
N TYR A 230 -0.45 -5.46 -12.72
CA TYR A 230 -1.88 -5.36 -12.92
C TYR A 230 -2.62 -6.51 -12.25
N GLY A 231 -3.83 -6.22 -11.79
CA GLY A 231 -4.67 -7.19 -11.13
C GLY A 231 -6.15 -6.98 -11.40
N VAL A 232 -6.91 -8.05 -11.40
CA VAL A 232 -8.35 -8.06 -11.49
C VAL A 232 -8.93 -9.08 -10.53
N GLY A 233 -9.95 -8.71 -9.78
CA GLY A 233 -10.51 -9.57 -8.76
C GLY A 233 -12.00 -9.38 -8.55
N ILE A 234 -12.54 -10.29 -7.77
CA ILE A 234 -13.93 -10.29 -7.31
C ILE A 234 -13.98 -10.41 -5.80
N GLY A 235 -15.02 -9.86 -5.21
CA GLY A 235 -15.27 -9.93 -3.78
C GLY A 235 -16.70 -10.36 -3.47
N TYR A 236 -16.87 -10.92 -2.28
CA TYR A 236 -18.19 -11.25 -1.75
C TYR A 236 -18.29 -10.85 -0.27
N ASP A 237 -19.19 -9.92 0.00
CA ASP A 237 -19.51 -9.44 1.35
C ASP A 237 -20.47 -10.42 2.03
N LEU A 238 -19.95 -11.16 3.01
CA LEU A 238 -20.74 -12.14 3.77
C LEU A 238 -21.83 -11.47 4.62
N SER A 239 -21.76 -10.17 4.88
CA SER A 239 -22.82 -9.45 5.60
C SER A 239 -24.15 -9.46 4.83
N ALA A 240 -24.12 -9.73 3.52
CA ALA A 240 -25.32 -9.90 2.72
C ALA A 240 -26.16 -11.14 3.10
N VAL A 241 -25.55 -12.13 3.74
CA VAL A 241 -26.18 -13.42 4.13
C VAL A 241 -25.99 -13.76 5.61
N THR A 242 -25.10 -13.08 6.30
CA THR A 242 -24.80 -13.25 7.74
C THR A 242 -24.72 -11.88 8.42
N SER A 243 -24.54 -11.84 9.73
CA SER A 243 -24.25 -10.59 10.46
C SER A 243 -22.74 -10.28 10.58
N ALA A 244 -21.87 -11.09 9.99
CA ALA A 244 -20.44 -10.92 10.11
C ALA A 244 -19.93 -9.88 9.08
N PRO A 245 -19.17 -8.86 9.49
CA PRO A 245 -18.62 -7.84 8.60
C PRO A 245 -17.36 -8.35 7.88
N ILE A 246 -17.50 -9.45 7.16
CA ILE A 246 -16.39 -10.15 6.48
C ILE A 246 -16.61 -10.09 4.97
N ASN A 247 -15.57 -9.72 4.23
CA ASN A 247 -15.50 -9.81 2.78
C ASN A 247 -14.47 -10.87 2.39
N LEU A 248 -14.82 -11.73 1.45
CA LEU A 248 -13.92 -12.69 0.81
C LEU A 248 -13.53 -12.17 -0.56
N SER A 249 -12.28 -12.33 -0.95
CA SER A 249 -11.81 -11.89 -2.26
C SER A 249 -10.92 -12.92 -2.95
N LEU A 250 -10.91 -12.84 -4.27
CA LEU A 250 -10.02 -13.55 -5.16
C LEU A 250 -9.52 -12.57 -6.21
N GLU A 251 -8.21 -12.44 -6.37
CA GLU A 251 -7.56 -11.62 -7.40
C GLU A 251 -6.63 -12.48 -8.23
N LEU A 252 -6.57 -12.19 -9.52
CA LEU A 252 -5.51 -12.62 -10.43
C LEU A 252 -4.66 -11.41 -10.72
N ALA A 253 -3.37 -11.49 -10.41
CA ALA A 253 -2.41 -10.42 -10.62
C ALA A 253 -1.24 -10.92 -11.45
N ARG A 254 -0.60 -10.00 -12.19
CA ARG A 254 0.66 -10.23 -12.87
C ARG A 254 1.57 -9.04 -12.65
N SER A 255 2.83 -9.32 -12.41
CA SER A 255 3.91 -8.35 -12.37
C SER A 255 4.94 -8.69 -13.44
N ASP A 256 5.20 -7.76 -14.33
CA ASP A 256 6.21 -7.84 -15.40
C ASP A 256 7.37 -6.91 -14.99
N LEU A 257 8.54 -7.48 -14.74
CA LEU A 257 9.76 -6.73 -14.42
C LEU A 257 10.72 -6.84 -15.61
N ASP A 258 11.09 -5.70 -16.18
CA ASP A 258 12.13 -5.58 -17.22
C ASP A 258 13.35 -4.86 -16.63
N ALA A 259 14.48 -5.52 -16.58
CA ALA A 259 15.72 -5.03 -15.99
C ALA A 259 16.85 -5.08 -17.02
N GLY A 260 16.68 -4.44 -18.17
CA GLY A 260 17.71 -4.23 -19.20
C GLY A 260 18.50 -5.46 -19.68
N ALA A 261 18.79 -6.40 -18.81
CA ALA A 261 19.49 -7.65 -19.08
C ALA A 261 18.55 -8.87 -19.23
N GLY A 262 17.27 -8.69 -18.93
CA GLY A 262 16.25 -9.75 -19.01
C GLY A 262 14.93 -9.34 -18.37
N SER A 263 13.87 -10.03 -18.72
CA SER A 263 12.54 -9.84 -18.14
C SER A 263 12.12 -11.02 -17.30
N VAL A 264 11.39 -10.75 -16.23
CA VAL A 264 10.79 -11.73 -15.33
C VAL A 264 9.30 -11.40 -15.18
N GLU A 265 8.46 -12.40 -15.35
CA GLU A 265 7.02 -12.30 -15.13
C GLU A 265 6.64 -13.13 -13.91
N GLU A 266 5.77 -12.59 -13.07
CA GLU A 266 5.16 -13.30 -11.96
C GLU A 266 3.64 -13.29 -12.13
N ASP A 267 3.04 -14.48 -12.21
CA ASP A 267 1.59 -14.67 -12.17
C ASP A 267 1.17 -15.09 -10.76
N THR A 268 0.25 -14.34 -10.15
CA THR A 268 -0.19 -14.59 -8.77
C THR A 268 -1.70 -14.72 -8.68
N VAL A 269 -2.16 -15.71 -7.90
CA VAL A 269 -3.55 -15.83 -7.45
C VAL A 269 -3.59 -15.44 -5.98
N ARG A 270 -4.31 -14.37 -5.64
CA ARG A 270 -4.42 -13.83 -4.27
C ARG A 270 -5.80 -14.11 -3.69
N PHE A 271 -5.84 -14.64 -2.48
CA PHE A 271 -7.03 -14.79 -1.66
C PHE A 271 -6.99 -13.78 -0.52
N GLY A 272 -8.13 -13.18 -0.20
CA GLY A 272 -8.24 -12.25 0.92
C GLY A 272 -9.46 -12.52 1.79
N VAL A 273 -9.26 -12.34 3.09
CA VAL A 273 -10.33 -12.30 4.09
C VAL A 273 -10.25 -10.95 4.78
N THR A 274 -11.19 -10.06 4.46
CA THR A 274 -11.21 -8.69 4.97
C THR A 274 -12.26 -8.53 6.06
N PHE A 275 -11.85 -8.02 7.20
CA PHE A 275 -12.72 -7.60 8.30
C PHE A 275 -12.95 -6.11 8.20
N ALA A 276 -14.20 -5.70 7.91
CA ALA A 276 -14.57 -4.29 7.89
C ALA A 276 -14.80 -3.76 9.31
N LEU A 277 -14.24 -2.58 9.59
CA LEU A 277 -14.36 -1.88 10.85
C LEU A 277 -15.13 -0.58 10.63
N GLY A 278 -16.16 -0.33 11.44
CA GLY A 278 -17.03 0.84 11.26
C GLY A 278 -17.83 0.79 9.96
N ASN A 279 -17.84 1.87 9.21
CA ASN A 279 -18.64 2.02 7.98
C ASN A 279 -17.88 1.67 6.70
N ALA A 280 -16.74 0.99 6.79
CA ALA A 280 -15.91 0.71 5.64
C ALA A 280 -16.54 -0.33 4.70
N LYS A 281 -16.72 0.08 3.42
CA LYS A 281 -16.98 -0.82 2.29
C LYS A 281 -15.85 -0.59 1.30
N ARG A 282 -14.89 -1.50 1.22
CA ARG A 282 -13.66 -1.30 0.45
C ARG A 282 -13.28 -2.53 -0.35
N ALA A 283 -12.50 -2.34 -1.42
CA ALA A 283 -11.71 -3.39 -2.03
C ALA A 283 -10.79 -4.02 -0.94
N PRO A 284 -10.38 -5.29 -1.11
CA PRO A 284 -9.42 -5.91 -0.21
C PRO A 284 -8.17 -5.05 -0.09
N GLU A 285 -7.64 -4.90 1.13
CA GLU A 285 -6.47 -4.07 1.37
C GLU A 285 -5.22 -4.60 0.63
N ASN A 286 -5.14 -5.92 0.39
CA ASN A 286 -4.07 -6.61 -0.33
C ASN A 286 -4.28 -6.69 -1.86
N SER A 287 -5.01 -5.80 -2.48
CA SER A 287 -5.26 -5.81 -3.92
C SER A 287 -4.50 -4.72 -4.66
N VAL A 288 -4.10 -4.99 -5.91
CA VAL A 288 -3.49 -3.98 -6.80
C VAL A 288 -4.36 -2.73 -6.91
N ALA A 289 -5.68 -2.91 -7.02
CA ALA A 289 -6.62 -1.80 -7.05
C ALA A 289 -6.50 -0.90 -5.80
N ARG A 290 -6.37 -1.49 -4.62
CA ARG A 290 -6.25 -0.74 -3.37
C ARG A 290 -4.92 -0.01 -3.27
N SER A 291 -3.81 -0.67 -3.57
CA SER A 291 -2.46 -0.09 -3.51
C SER A 291 -2.34 1.13 -4.43
N VAL A 292 -2.89 1.07 -5.65
CA VAL A 292 -2.85 2.22 -6.58
C VAL A 292 -3.83 3.34 -6.25
N MET A 293 -4.98 3.05 -5.62
CA MET A 293 -5.96 4.08 -5.23
C MET A 293 -5.58 4.81 -3.94
N THR A 294 -4.75 4.20 -3.10
CA THR A 294 -4.28 4.78 -1.83
C THR A 294 -2.81 4.42 -1.63
N PRO A 295 -1.93 4.94 -2.50
CA PRO A 295 -0.50 4.65 -2.44
C PRO A 295 0.14 5.23 -1.20
N ARG A 296 1.35 4.77 -0.88
CA ARG A 296 2.25 5.45 0.05
C ARG A 296 2.73 6.77 -0.54
N HIS A 297 3.49 7.55 0.21
CA HIS A 297 3.95 8.87 -0.23
C HIS A 297 5.33 8.84 -0.90
N ASN A 298 5.90 7.65 -1.15
CA ASN A 298 7.10 7.46 -1.96
C ASN A 298 6.92 6.35 -2.99
N ALA A 299 7.64 6.45 -4.11
CA ALA A 299 7.47 5.56 -5.25
C ALA A 299 7.95 4.12 -4.94
N LEU A 300 8.99 3.95 -4.12
CA LEU A 300 9.53 2.64 -3.78
C LEU A 300 8.55 1.83 -2.90
N SER A 301 8.00 2.43 -1.85
CA SER A 301 6.99 1.75 -1.02
C SER A 301 5.75 1.38 -1.82
N THR A 302 5.32 2.27 -2.74
CA THR A 302 4.19 1.98 -3.62
C THR A 302 4.47 0.82 -4.59
N LEU A 303 5.70 0.72 -5.12
CA LEU A 303 6.11 -0.43 -5.93
C LEU A 303 5.99 -1.73 -5.11
N ILE A 304 6.55 -1.74 -3.91
CA ILE A 304 6.58 -2.91 -3.04
C ILE A 304 5.15 -3.31 -2.64
N ASP A 305 4.29 -2.35 -2.25
CA ASP A 305 2.88 -2.61 -1.88
C ASP A 305 2.02 -3.16 -3.03
N THR A 306 2.41 -2.98 -4.29
CA THR A 306 1.69 -3.54 -5.44
C THR A 306 2.16 -4.93 -5.84
N ALA A 307 3.34 -5.35 -5.37
CA ALA A 307 3.98 -6.61 -5.78
C ALA A 307 3.39 -7.85 -5.09
N TYR A 308 2.73 -7.72 -3.90
CA TYR A 308 2.17 -8.84 -3.14
C TYR A 308 0.69 -8.73 -2.79
#